data_c4e0ea054fc66ea05d4d62708011943f
#
_entry.id   c4e0ea054fc66ea05d4d62708011943f
#
_cell.length_a   1.000
_cell.length_b   1.000
_cell.length_c   1.000
_cell.angle_alpha   90.00
_cell.angle_beta   90.00
_cell.angle_gamma   90.00
#
_symmetry.space_group_name_H-M   'P 1'
#
loop_
_entity.id
_entity.type
_entity.pdbx_description
1 polymer ?
#
loop_
_entity_poly.entity_id
_entity_poly.type
_entity_poly.pdbx_seq_one_letter_code
_entity_poly.pdbx_strand_id
1 'polypeptide(L)'
;DGFIKIVTKIGSYAGSGAFPGWVRRVFVTTALEYLRKNDAIRLSVNFDDCGELADEVDVSALERLSADDLHACIARLPNGYRTVFNLYAIEGYSHSEIAEMLHISEVTSRTQFIRARKVLQKSVQSLIKHENAQ
;
A
#
# COMPACT_ATOMS: atom_id res chain seq x y z
N ASP A 1 -15.63 -8.51 10.06
CA ASP A 1 -16.54 -7.76 9.18
C ASP A 1 -16.41 -8.13 7.71
N GLY A 2 -15.22 -8.44 7.21
CA GLY A 2 -15.03 -8.89 5.83
C GLY A 2 -15.78 -10.19 5.54
N PHE A 3 -15.77 -11.14 6.46
CA PHE A 3 -16.51 -12.38 6.33
C PHE A 3 -18.03 -12.18 6.27
N ILE A 4 -18.56 -11.29 7.10
CA ILE A 4 -19.99 -10.95 7.09
C ILE A 4 -20.38 -10.34 5.75
N LYS A 5 -19.57 -9.44 5.21
CA LYS A 5 -19.80 -8.85 3.90
C LYS A 5 -19.73 -9.87 2.76
N ILE A 6 -18.81 -10.82 2.81
CA ILE A 6 -18.72 -11.89 1.83
C ILE A 6 -19.99 -12.73 1.86
N VAL A 7 -20.43 -13.17 3.03
CA VAL A 7 -21.64 -13.99 3.19
C VAL A 7 -22.89 -13.24 2.70
N THR A 8 -23.01 -11.94 3.03
CA THR A 8 -24.16 -11.14 2.59
C THR A 8 -24.13 -10.79 1.11
N LYS A 9 -22.95 -10.61 0.53
CA LYS A 9 -22.79 -10.22 -0.87
C LYS A 9 -22.51 -11.38 -1.84
N ILE A 10 -22.41 -12.61 -1.34
CA ILE A 10 -22.09 -13.78 -2.17
C ILE A 10 -23.12 -13.96 -3.29
N GLY A 11 -24.37 -13.61 -3.04
CA GLY A 11 -25.42 -13.62 -4.04
C GLY A 11 -25.24 -12.59 -5.16
N SER A 12 -24.46 -11.55 -4.94
CA SER A 12 -24.14 -10.53 -5.96
C SER A 12 -22.96 -10.90 -6.85
N TYR A 13 -22.24 -11.99 -6.52
CA TYR A 13 -21.20 -12.52 -7.38
C TYR A 13 -21.82 -13.08 -8.66
N ALA A 14 -21.49 -12.45 -9.77
CA ALA A 14 -22.13 -12.77 -11.07
C ALA A 14 -21.60 -14.04 -11.74
N GLY A 15 -20.65 -14.76 -11.11
CA GLY A 15 -20.01 -15.93 -11.72
C GLY A 15 -19.04 -15.60 -12.84
N SER A 16 -18.89 -14.32 -13.19
CA SER A 16 -17.95 -13.85 -14.20
C SER A 16 -16.65 -13.42 -13.52
N GLY A 17 -15.54 -14.08 -13.83
CA GLY A 17 -14.24 -13.81 -13.26
C GLY A 17 -13.88 -14.73 -12.10
N ALA A 18 -12.65 -14.63 -11.61
CA ALA A 18 -12.13 -15.48 -10.56
C ALA A 18 -12.74 -15.12 -9.19
N PHE A 19 -13.36 -16.09 -8.53
CA PHE A 19 -13.92 -15.94 -7.20
C PHE A 19 -12.87 -15.42 -6.16
N PRO A 20 -11.62 -15.94 -6.15
CA PRO A 20 -10.58 -15.39 -5.26
C PRO A 20 -10.34 -13.90 -5.46
N GLY A 21 -10.35 -13.39 -6.67
CA GLY A 21 -10.20 -11.96 -6.96
C GLY A 21 -11.36 -11.12 -6.43
N TRP A 22 -12.59 -11.62 -6.55
CA TRP A 22 -13.77 -10.97 -5.99
C TRP A 22 -13.71 -10.89 -4.46
N VAL A 23 -13.34 -11.98 -3.79
CA VAL A 23 -13.18 -12.03 -2.32
C VAL A 23 -12.12 -11.04 -1.87
N ARG A 24 -10.97 -11.02 -2.54
CA ARG A 24 -9.88 -10.05 -2.25
C ARG A 24 -10.39 -8.62 -2.35
N ARG A 25 -11.11 -8.28 -3.40
CA ARG A 25 -11.68 -6.94 -3.59
C ARG A 25 -12.65 -6.56 -2.47
N VAL A 26 -13.49 -7.49 -2.01
CA VAL A 26 -14.41 -7.26 -0.89
C VAL A 26 -13.62 -6.92 0.39
N PHE A 27 -12.58 -7.66 0.70
CA PHE A 27 -11.72 -7.39 1.86
C PHE A 27 -11.02 -6.05 1.76
N VAL A 28 -10.42 -5.74 0.61
CA VAL A 28 -9.74 -4.45 0.37
C VAL A 28 -10.71 -3.29 0.53
N THR A 29 -11.89 -3.37 -0.09
CA THR A 29 -12.92 -2.33 0.02
C THR A 29 -13.37 -2.14 1.46
N THR A 30 -13.56 -3.22 2.21
CA THR A 30 -13.95 -3.17 3.62
C THR A 30 -12.88 -2.51 4.48
N ALA A 31 -11.62 -2.85 4.27
CA ALA A 31 -10.50 -2.24 4.99
C ALA A 31 -10.40 -0.74 4.70
N LEU A 32 -10.59 -0.32 3.45
CA LEU A 32 -10.59 1.09 3.07
C LEU A 32 -11.75 1.87 3.69
N GLU A 33 -12.93 1.29 3.74
CA GLU A 33 -14.09 1.90 4.42
C GLU A 33 -13.80 2.12 5.92
N TYR A 34 -13.18 1.14 6.55
CA TYR A 34 -12.78 1.24 7.97
C TYR A 34 -11.77 2.38 8.18
N LEU A 35 -10.75 2.48 7.33
CA LEU A 35 -9.76 3.55 7.41
C LEU A 35 -10.37 4.93 7.16
N ARG A 36 -11.32 5.05 6.27
CA ARG A 36 -12.05 6.30 6.02
C ARG A 36 -12.87 6.75 7.22
N LYS A 37 -13.57 5.82 7.87
CA LYS A 37 -14.35 6.12 9.09
C LYS A 37 -13.49 6.67 10.21
N ASN A 38 -12.25 6.20 10.32
CA ASN A 38 -11.32 6.64 11.36
C ASN A 38 -10.46 7.84 10.93
N ASP A 39 -10.73 8.46 9.79
CA ASP A 39 -9.97 9.56 9.20
C ASP A 39 -8.45 9.31 9.06
N ALA A 40 -8.02 8.06 9.23
CA ALA A 40 -6.60 7.68 9.23
C ALA A 40 -5.91 8.00 7.89
N ILE A 41 -6.63 7.92 6.78
CA ILE A 41 -6.11 8.24 5.44
C ILE A 41 -5.97 9.76 5.27
N ARG A 42 -6.95 10.54 5.77
CA ARG A 42 -6.92 12.00 5.67
C ARG A 42 -5.77 12.63 6.43
N LEU A 43 -5.49 12.11 7.62
CA LEU A 43 -4.41 12.63 8.48
C LEU A 43 -3.02 12.34 7.91
N SER A 44 -2.87 11.33 7.06
CA SER A 44 -1.59 10.93 6.48
C SER A 44 -1.29 11.57 5.12
N VAL A 45 -2.25 12.27 4.52
CA VAL A 45 -2.07 12.98 3.24
C VAL A 45 -1.63 14.42 3.53
N ASN A 46 -0.46 14.60 4.11
CA ASN A 46 0.18 15.91 4.18
C ASN A 46 0.92 16.16 2.87
N PHE A 47 0.41 17.14 2.11
CA PHE A 47 0.88 17.48 0.77
C PHE A 47 2.21 18.24 0.72
N ASP A 48 2.84 18.54 1.87
CA ASP A 48 3.88 19.57 1.97
C ASP A 48 5.33 19.09 1.85
N ASP A 49 5.59 17.80 1.66
CA ASP A 49 6.96 17.34 1.46
C ASP A 49 7.26 17.03 -0.02
N CYS A 50 7.49 18.10 -0.78
CA CYS A 50 8.17 18.01 -2.07
C CYS A 50 9.68 17.79 -1.85
N GLY A 51 10.05 16.66 -1.26
CA GLY A 51 11.42 16.23 -1.20
C GLY A 51 11.87 15.67 -2.55
N GLU A 52 13.07 16.05 -2.94
CA GLU A 52 13.72 15.65 -4.18
C GLU A 52 13.58 14.14 -4.46
N LEU A 53 13.33 13.80 -5.71
CA LEU A 53 13.41 12.45 -6.24
C LEU A 53 14.82 11.92 -5.97
N ALA A 54 14.95 11.02 -5.02
CA ALA A 54 16.22 10.41 -4.70
C ALA A 54 16.46 9.16 -5.53
N ASP A 55 17.73 8.96 -5.76
CA ASP A 55 18.43 7.95 -6.54
C ASP A 55 17.80 6.55 -6.60
N GLU A 56 18.15 5.85 -7.67
CA GLU A 56 17.74 4.49 -7.99
C GLU A 56 17.85 3.53 -6.82
N VAL A 57 16.82 2.71 -6.64
CA VAL A 57 16.80 1.63 -5.66
C VAL A 57 17.87 0.61 -6.01
N ASP A 58 18.80 0.38 -5.12
CA ASP A 58 19.66 -0.78 -5.23
C ASP A 58 18.83 -2.06 -5.03
N VAL A 59 18.41 -2.66 -6.14
CA VAL A 59 17.61 -3.88 -6.14
C VAL A 59 18.32 -5.02 -5.41
N SER A 60 19.66 -5.02 -5.43
CA SER A 60 20.48 -6.06 -4.76
C SER A 60 20.31 -6.03 -3.24
N ALA A 61 20.01 -4.86 -2.68
CA ALA A 61 19.75 -4.70 -1.26
C ALA A 61 18.42 -5.32 -0.83
N LEU A 62 17.42 -5.28 -1.71
CA LEU A 62 16.10 -5.88 -1.46
C LEU A 62 16.15 -7.42 -1.44
N GLU A 63 17.04 -8.01 -2.25
CA GLU A 63 17.22 -9.46 -2.31
C GLU A 63 17.80 -10.05 -1.02
N ARG A 64 18.47 -9.25 -0.21
CA ARG A 64 19.08 -9.67 1.05
C ARG A 64 18.12 -9.64 2.24
N LEU A 65 16.97 -8.98 2.10
CA LEU A 65 16.00 -8.88 3.18
C LEU A 65 15.09 -10.10 3.21
N SER A 66 14.75 -10.54 4.41
CA SER A 66 13.69 -11.51 4.58
C SER A 66 12.33 -10.86 4.29
N ALA A 67 11.33 -11.69 3.94
CA ALA A 67 9.97 -11.21 3.74
C ALA A 67 9.41 -10.53 5.00
N ASP A 68 9.76 -11.03 6.18
CA ASP A 68 9.32 -10.48 7.45
C ASP A 68 9.89 -9.09 7.70
N ASP A 69 11.16 -8.86 7.38
CA ASP A 69 11.79 -7.53 7.49
C ASP A 69 11.14 -6.52 6.56
N LEU A 70 10.85 -6.94 5.33
CA LEU A 70 10.17 -6.09 4.37
C LEU A 70 8.74 -5.73 4.83
N HIS A 71 8.00 -6.71 5.34
CA HIS A 71 6.68 -6.47 5.91
C HIS A 71 6.73 -5.52 7.12
N ALA A 72 7.73 -5.65 7.98
CA ALA A 72 7.93 -4.73 9.10
C ALA A 72 8.19 -3.31 8.64
N CYS A 73 9.00 -3.12 7.59
CA CYS A 73 9.26 -1.81 7.00
C CYS A 73 7.97 -1.19 6.41
N ILE A 74 7.20 -1.99 5.69
CA ILE A 74 5.92 -1.54 5.11
C ILE A 74 4.94 -1.14 6.22
N ALA A 75 4.86 -1.92 7.30
CA ALA A 75 3.97 -1.65 8.43
C ALA A 75 4.30 -0.33 9.15
N ARG A 76 5.54 0.16 9.04
CA ARG A 76 5.99 1.44 9.63
C ARG A 76 5.70 2.64 8.75
N LEU A 77 5.30 2.46 7.50
CA LEU A 77 4.94 3.57 6.62
C LEU A 77 3.73 4.34 7.18
N PRO A 78 3.68 5.67 6.98
CA PRO A 78 2.46 6.43 7.24
C PRO A 78 1.26 5.83 6.51
N ASN A 79 0.08 5.91 7.10
CA ASN A 79 -1.12 5.23 6.60
C ASN A 79 -1.43 5.48 5.11
N GLY A 80 -1.30 6.73 4.65
CA GLY A 80 -1.54 7.07 3.26
C GLY A 80 -0.53 6.44 2.31
N TYR A 81 0.75 6.52 2.64
CA TYR A 81 1.83 5.90 1.87
C TYR A 81 1.69 4.38 1.83
N ARG A 82 1.43 3.78 2.97
CA ARG A 82 1.24 2.33 3.10
C ARG A 82 0.05 1.85 2.29
N THR A 83 -1.06 2.56 2.34
CA THR A 83 -2.28 2.20 1.61
C THR A 83 -2.04 2.20 0.10
N VAL A 84 -1.49 3.29 -0.44
CA VAL A 84 -1.18 3.38 -1.88
C VAL A 84 -0.12 2.36 -2.29
N PHE A 85 0.93 2.19 -1.49
CA PHE A 85 1.98 1.21 -1.76
C PHE A 85 1.42 -0.21 -1.83
N ASN A 86 0.62 -0.62 -0.85
CA ASN A 86 0.02 -1.95 -0.83
C ASN A 86 -0.93 -2.17 -2.00
N LEU A 87 -1.76 -1.19 -2.33
CA LEU A 87 -2.69 -1.31 -3.44
C LEU A 87 -1.99 -1.44 -4.79
N TYR A 88 -0.92 -0.67 -5.00
CA TYR A 88 -0.20 -0.70 -6.26
C TYR A 88 0.78 -1.87 -6.38
N ALA A 89 1.69 -2.01 -5.40
CA ALA A 89 2.80 -2.97 -5.49
C ALA A 89 2.39 -4.41 -5.13
N ILE A 90 1.48 -4.59 -4.18
CA ILE A 90 1.09 -5.91 -3.68
C ILE A 90 -0.20 -6.39 -4.31
N GLU A 91 -1.24 -5.56 -4.33
CA GLU A 91 -2.55 -5.93 -4.85
C GLU A 91 -2.67 -5.75 -6.38
N GLY A 92 -1.77 -4.99 -7.01
CA GLY A 92 -1.70 -4.85 -8.45
C GLY A 92 -2.69 -3.89 -9.09
N TYR A 93 -3.29 -2.99 -8.31
CA TYR A 93 -4.17 -1.95 -8.86
C TYR A 93 -3.38 -0.88 -9.58
N SER A 94 -3.95 -0.33 -10.66
CA SER A 94 -3.38 0.84 -11.35
C SER A 94 -3.58 2.12 -10.51
N HIS A 95 -2.79 3.16 -10.80
CA HIS A 95 -2.98 4.46 -10.15
C HIS A 95 -4.35 5.07 -10.43
N SER A 96 -4.91 4.82 -11.62
CA SER A 96 -6.27 5.23 -11.96
C SER A 96 -7.32 4.55 -11.07
N GLU A 97 -7.19 3.24 -10.87
CA GLU A 97 -8.07 2.48 -9.99
C GLU A 97 -7.91 2.90 -8.51
N ILE A 98 -6.68 3.11 -8.06
CA ILE A 98 -6.40 3.59 -6.69
C ILE A 98 -7.01 4.98 -6.46
N ALA A 99 -6.87 5.88 -7.43
CA ALA A 99 -7.45 7.22 -7.38
C ALA A 99 -8.97 7.16 -7.17
N GLU A 100 -9.63 6.29 -7.91
CA GLU A 100 -11.07 6.08 -7.77
C GLU A 100 -11.44 5.46 -6.41
N MET A 101 -10.70 4.46 -5.97
CA MET A 101 -10.93 3.77 -4.69
C MET A 101 -10.72 4.69 -3.48
N LEU A 102 -9.74 5.57 -3.51
CA LEU A 102 -9.36 6.45 -2.41
C LEU A 102 -9.96 7.86 -2.51
N HIS A 103 -10.66 8.17 -3.60
CA HIS A 103 -11.16 9.53 -3.90
C HIS A 103 -10.06 10.59 -3.92
N ILE A 104 -8.95 10.26 -4.57
CA ILE A 104 -7.80 11.14 -4.79
C ILE A 104 -7.56 11.27 -6.29
N SER A 105 -6.69 12.21 -6.69
CA SER A 105 -6.27 12.28 -8.09
C SER A 105 -5.26 11.18 -8.42
N GLU A 106 -5.15 10.81 -9.69
CA GLU A 106 -4.16 9.86 -10.17
C GLU A 106 -2.73 10.36 -9.92
N VAL A 107 -2.51 11.67 -10.06
CA VAL A 107 -1.23 12.33 -9.74
C VAL A 107 -0.89 12.15 -8.26
N THR A 108 -1.86 12.34 -7.37
CA THR A 108 -1.68 12.12 -5.93
C THR A 108 -1.31 10.67 -5.62
N SER A 109 -1.97 9.71 -6.27
CA SER A 109 -1.63 8.29 -6.11
C SER A 109 -0.18 8.01 -6.50
N ARG A 110 0.28 8.51 -7.66
CA ARG A 110 1.67 8.36 -8.09
C ARG A 110 2.66 9.00 -7.11
N THR A 111 2.35 10.21 -6.66
CA THR A 111 3.20 10.93 -5.71
C THR A 111 3.31 10.19 -4.38
N GLN A 112 2.20 9.70 -3.85
CA GLN A 112 2.19 8.92 -2.62
C GLN A 112 3.01 7.63 -2.76
N PHE A 113 2.91 6.96 -3.90
CA PHE A 113 3.71 5.77 -4.18
C PHE A 113 5.22 6.06 -4.22
N ILE A 114 5.61 7.13 -4.91
CA ILE A 114 7.01 7.55 -4.99
C ILE A 114 7.57 7.87 -3.60
N ARG A 115 6.81 8.60 -2.80
CA ARG A 115 7.19 8.91 -1.41
C ARG A 115 7.28 7.68 -0.52
N ALA A 116 6.34 6.75 -0.67
CA ALA A 116 6.36 5.47 0.05
C ALA A 116 7.62 4.67 -0.29
N ARG A 117 7.97 4.58 -1.55
CA ARG A 117 9.22 3.92 -2.00
C ARG A 117 10.45 4.55 -1.38
N LYS A 118 10.50 5.87 -1.36
CA LYS A 118 11.64 6.62 -0.79
C LYS A 118 11.82 6.34 0.70
N VAL A 119 10.74 6.36 1.46
CA VAL A 119 10.77 6.03 2.90
C VAL A 119 11.18 4.57 3.11
N LEU A 120 10.64 3.65 2.32
CA LEU A 120 11.01 2.23 2.35
C LEU A 120 12.49 2.01 2.07
N GLN A 121 13.04 2.67 1.06
CA GLN A 121 14.46 2.60 0.73
C GLN A 121 15.35 3.00 1.91
N LYS A 122 15.02 4.10 2.58
CA LYS A 122 15.76 4.55 3.76
C LYS A 122 15.70 3.52 4.89
N SER A 123 14.54 2.93 5.14
CA SER A 123 14.35 1.91 6.16
C SER A 123 15.17 0.65 5.85
N VAL A 124 15.15 0.20 4.61
CA VAL A 124 15.92 -0.95 4.13
C VAL A 124 17.43 -0.71 4.25
N GLN A 125 17.90 0.44 3.81
CA GLN A 125 19.32 0.81 3.93
C GLN A 125 19.78 0.86 5.38
N SER A 126 18.93 1.33 6.27
CA SER A 126 19.20 1.36 7.71
C SER A 126 19.36 -0.04 8.29
N LEU A 127 18.49 -0.98 7.92
CA LEU A 127 18.59 -2.39 8.33
C LEU A 127 19.89 -3.05 7.85
N ILE A 128 20.24 -2.84 6.57
CA ILE A 128 21.46 -3.41 5.98
C ILE A 128 22.73 -2.89 6.67
N LYS A 129 22.74 -1.59 7.01
CA LYS A 129 23.87 -1.02 7.75
C LYS A 129 24.03 -1.62 9.13
N HIS A 130 22.92 -1.93 9.82
CA HIS A 130 22.95 -2.58 11.11
C HIS A 130 23.48 -4.02 11.03
N GLU A 131 23.09 -4.78 10.02
CA GLU A 131 23.59 -6.13 9.80
C GLU A 131 25.10 -6.15 9.49
N ASN A 132 25.58 -5.21 8.68
CA ASN A 132 26.99 -5.10 8.34
C ASN A 132 27.87 -4.59 9.49
N ALA A 133 27.28 -3.99 10.51
CA ALA A 133 28.00 -3.49 11.70
C ALA A 133 28.15 -4.57 12.80
N GLN A 134 27.52 -5.71 12.65
CA GLN A 134 27.63 -6.87 13.53
C GLN A 134 28.58 -7.92 12.91
#